data_0a0cdf52ca2b27c23cf1204c3fe83817
#
_entry.id   0a0cdf52ca2b27c23cf1204c3fe83817
#
_cell.length_a   1.000
_cell.length_b   1.000
_cell.length_c   1.000
_cell.angle_alpha   90.00
_cell.angle_beta   90.00
_cell.angle_gamma   90.00
#
_symmetry.space_group_name_H-M   'P 1'
#
loop_
_entity.id
_entity.type
_entity.pdbx_description
1 polymer ?
#
loop_
_entity_poly.entity_id
_entity_poly.type
_entity_poly.pdbx_seq_one_letter_code
_entity_poly.pdbx_strand_id
1 'polypeptide(L)'
;MFAERASQMALFAVLIQHQSFTAAAHALGVSVSHVSKQLAALEASLGVKLVQRTTRSFTLTDAGNLFYAQCRELLTIVTNAQSEMEDQRDEVTGLIRLGLSQSFGTLHVLPALEQLRQQYPELNVEVHLFDHKVDMLKEGLDLWITSNEQLPEGYVAQRIADCRFVVAASPDYLLRYGSPTEPMALMEHNCLIYRSWERDYTRWSFSRDGHNQTIKVAGNYSVDLAEAVRDAAVAGWGIAYLATYLLRDEFRTGQLIQLLPEWCANQQMPFYAVYPSRQHMPKKTSAVIEFIKHTLGNPCYWDSRLQPYVRFTAG
;
A
#
# COMPACT_ATOMS: atom_id res chain seq x y z
N MET A 1 -16.96 -37.16 5.98
CA MET A 1 -17.74 -36.18 5.17
C MET A 1 -17.42 -34.71 5.52
N PHE A 2 -17.66 -34.17 6.74
CA PHE A 2 -17.38 -32.76 7.04
C PHE A 2 -15.88 -32.41 6.99
N ALA A 3 -15.04 -33.15 7.71
CA ALA A 3 -13.58 -32.91 7.75
C ALA A 3 -12.92 -33.04 6.37
N GLU A 4 -13.35 -33.98 5.56
CA GLU A 4 -12.91 -34.18 4.18
C GLU A 4 -13.27 -32.96 3.31
N ARG A 5 -14.51 -32.44 3.48
CA ARG A 5 -14.96 -31.24 2.75
C ARG A 5 -14.13 -30.02 3.14
N ALA A 6 -13.88 -29.79 4.42
CA ALA A 6 -13.04 -28.69 4.89
C ALA A 6 -11.61 -28.78 4.31
N SER A 7 -11.02 -29.99 4.27
CA SER A 7 -9.72 -30.22 3.66
C SER A 7 -9.71 -29.93 2.15
N GLN A 8 -10.77 -30.34 1.43
CA GLN A 8 -10.91 -30.04 0.00
C GLN A 8 -11.08 -28.56 -0.27
N MET A 9 -11.83 -27.83 0.59
CA MET A 9 -11.99 -26.38 0.50
C MET A 9 -10.65 -25.66 0.72
N ALA A 10 -9.89 -26.07 1.72
CA ALA A 10 -8.56 -25.52 1.98
C ALA A 10 -7.59 -25.75 0.81
N LEU A 11 -7.56 -26.98 0.28
CA LEU A 11 -6.76 -27.31 -0.89
C LEU A 11 -7.17 -26.50 -2.12
N PHE A 12 -8.47 -26.34 -2.36
CA PHE A 12 -8.99 -25.54 -3.47
C PHE A 12 -8.58 -24.08 -3.34
N ALA A 13 -8.66 -23.48 -2.14
CA ALA A 13 -8.25 -22.12 -1.91
C ALA A 13 -6.75 -21.91 -2.20
N VAL A 14 -5.88 -22.81 -1.73
CA VAL A 14 -4.44 -22.77 -2.01
C VAL A 14 -4.16 -22.94 -3.51
N LEU A 15 -4.88 -23.84 -4.19
CA LEU A 15 -4.74 -24.02 -5.64
C LEU A 15 -5.04 -22.74 -6.42
N ILE A 16 -6.11 -22.05 -6.06
CA ILE A 16 -6.49 -20.79 -6.73
C ILE A 16 -5.52 -19.67 -6.43
N GLN A 17 -5.05 -19.57 -5.19
CA GLN A 17 -4.06 -18.58 -4.79
C GLN A 17 -2.77 -18.70 -5.60
N HIS A 18 -2.28 -19.91 -5.82
CA HIS A 18 -1.06 -20.14 -6.60
C HIS A 18 -1.26 -20.19 -8.11
N GLN A 19 -2.49 -20.28 -8.61
CA GLN A 19 -2.84 -20.44 -10.03
C GLN A 19 -2.05 -21.55 -10.77
N SER A 20 -1.50 -22.49 -10.02
CA SER A 20 -0.64 -23.55 -10.52
C SER A 20 -0.76 -24.82 -9.68
N PHE A 21 -1.06 -25.95 -10.32
CA PHE A 21 -1.11 -27.23 -9.63
C PHE A 21 0.22 -27.65 -9.03
N THR A 22 1.33 -27.32 -9.69
CA THR A 22 2.69 -27.62 -9.21
C THR A 22 3.04 -26.76 -7.99
N ALA A 23 2.76 -25.46 -8.05
CA ALA A 23 3.02 -24.55 -6.94
C ALA A 23 2.12 -24.86 -5.73
N ALA A 24 0.84 -25.14 -5.96
CA ALA A 24 -0.08 -25.56 -4.89
C ALA A 24 0.33 -26.88 -4.25
N ALA A 25 0.76 -27.87 -5.05
CA ALA A 25 1.25 -29.16 -4.57
C ALA A 25 2.49 -28.97 -3.67
N HIS A 26 3.41 -28.13 -4.09
CA HIS A 26 4.61 -27.79 -3.31
C HIS A 26 4.23 -27.10 -1.99
N ALA A 27 3.35 -26.10 -2.03
CA ALA A 27 2.88 -25.37 -0.85
C ALA A 27 2.15 -26.26 0.17
N LEU A 28 1.43 -27.29 -0.32
CA LEU A 28 0.69 -28.24 0.52
C LEU A 28 1.51 -29.46 0.94
N GLY A 29 2.75 -29.61 0.45
CA GLY A 29 3.57 -30.78 0.73
C GLY A 29 3.02 -32.09 0.15
N VAL A 30 2.27 -32.03 -0.98
CA VAL A 30 1.62 -33.19 -1.60
C VAL A 30 2.01 -33.33 -3.08
N SER A 31 1.60 -34.42 -3.72
CA SER A 31 1.84 -34.60 -5.16
C SER A 31 0.85 -33.80 -6.02
N VAL A 32 1.25 -33.40 -7.22
CA VAL A 32 0.39 -32.75 -8.21
C VAL A 32 -0.84 -33.60 -8.55
N SER A 33 -0.64 -34.93 -8.63
CA SER A 33 -1.73 -35.88 -8.88
C SER A 33 -2.75 -35.89 -7.72
N HIS A 34 -2.30 -35.70 -6.49
CA HIS A 34 -3.19 -35.59 -5.33
C HIS A 34 -4.07 -34.34 -5.45
N VAL A 35 -3.48 -33.15 -5.71
CA VAL A 35 -4.24 -31.91 -5.90
C VAL A 35 -5.27 -32.05 -7.01
N SER A 36 -4.90 -32.65 -8.15
CA SER A 36 -5.81 -32.86 -9.28
C SER A 36 -6.96 -33.83 -8.95
N LYS A 37 -6.69 -34.92 -8.21
CA LYS A 37 -7.72 -35.87 -7.78
C LYS A 37 -8.67 -35.24 -6.78
N GLN A 38 -8.18 -34.47 -5.82
CA GLN A 38 -9.00 -33.79 -4.82
C GLN A 38 -9.90 -32.73 -5.45
N LEU A 39 -9.40 -31.94 -6.41
CA LEU A 39 -10.25 -31.01 -7.16
C LEU A 39 -11.34 -31.74 -7.95
N ALA A 40 -10.99 -32.82 -8.65
CA ALA A 40 -11.98 -33.61 -9.40
C ALA A 40 -13.07 -34.22 -8.49
N ALA A 41 -12.68 -34.73 -7.32
CA ALA A 41 -13.62 -35.25 -6.32
C ALA A 41 -14.52 -34.15 -5.77
N LEU A 42 -13.97 -32.95 -5.50
CA LEU A 42 -14.72 -31.79 -5.05
C LEU A 42 -15.76 -31.37 -6.10
N GLU A 43 -15.36 -31.17 -7.36
CA GLU A 43 -16.27 -30.82 -8.46
C GLU A 43 -17.37 -31.88 -8.66
N ALA A 44 -17.01 -33.17 -8.63
CA ALA A 44 -17.97 -34.26 -8.73
C ALA A 44 -18.99 -34.24 -7.59
N SER A 45 -18.54 -33.96 -6.37
CA SER A 45 -19.43 -33.88 -5.17
C SER A 45 -20.35 -32.68 -5.17
N LEU A 46 -19.94 -31.56 -5.83
CA LEU A 46 -20.74 -30.35 -5.98
C LEU A 46 -21.62 -30.39 -7.23
N GLY A 47 -21.36 -31.30 -8.19
CA GLY A 47 -22.06 -31.39 -9.45
C GLY A 47 -21.77 -30.26 -10.43
N VAL A 48 -20.77 -29.44 -10.16
CA VAL A 48 -20.40 -28.28 -10.98
C VAL A 48 -18.89 -28.19 -11.18
N LYS A 49 -18.47 -27.60 -12.30
CA LYS A 49 -17.07 -27.27 -12.54
C LYS A 49 -16.71 -25.96 -11.86
N LEU A 50 -15.62 -25.97 -11.09
CA LEU A 50 -15.09 -24.79 -10.39
C LEU A 50 -13.98 -24.12 -11.19
N VAL A 51 -13.25 -24.90 -12.01
CA VAL A 51 -12.11 -24.43 -12.78
C VAL A 51 -12.29 -24.75 -14.26
N GLN A 52 -12.06 -23.77 -15.11
CA GLN A 52 -11.89 -23.97 -16.55
C GLN A 52 -10.41 -24.14 -16.85
N ARG A 53 -10.09 -25.29 -17.48
CA ARG A 53 -8.74 -25.61 -17.93
C ARG A 53 -8.66 -25.46 -19.44
N THR A 54 -7.79 -24.61 -19.93
CA THR A 54 -7.29 -24.66 -21.29
C THR A 54 -5.79 -24.96 -21.23
N THR A 55 -5.19 -25.37 -22.33
CA THR A 55 -3.73 -25.61 -22.41
C THR A 55 -2.89 -24.37 -22.11
N ARG A 56 -3.52 -23.18 -22.01
CA ARG A 56 -2.83 -21.88 -21.82
C ARG A 56 -3.38 -21.05 -20.66
N SER A 57 -4.49 -21.44 -20.03
CA SER A 57 -5.10 -20.65 -18.96
C SER A 57 -5.73 -21.52 -17.88
N PHE A 58 -5.61 -21.04 -16.65
CA PHE A 58 -6.24 -21.56 -15.46
C PHE A 58 -7.16 -20.45 -14.94
N THR A 59 -8.48 -20.60 -15.08
CA THR A 59 -9.47 -19.59 -14.70
C THR A 59 -10.60 -20.22 -13.89
N LEU A 60 -11.19 -19.45 -12.99
CA LEU A 60 -12.39 -19.86 -12.25
C LEU A 60 -13.64 -19.76 -13.14
N THR A 61 -14.60 -20.65 -12.91
CA THR A 61 -16.00 -20.48 -13.36
C THR A 61 -16.72 -19.52 -12.41
N ASP A 62 -17.94 -19.10 -12.76
CA ASP A 62 -18.78 -18.30 -11.84
C ASP A 62 -19.05 -19.07 -10.54
N ALA A 63 -19.34 -20.36 -10.63
CA ALA A 63 -19.48 -21.25 -9.46
C ALA A 63 -18.17 -21.35 -8.68
N GLY A 64 -17.04 -21.40 -9.38
CA GLY A 64 -15.71 -21.39 -8.79
C GLY A 64 -15.41 -20.12 -8.01
N ASN A 65 -15.77 -18.96 -8.53
CA ASN A 65 -15.62 -17.68 -7.84
C ASN A 65 -16.43 -17.62 -6.55
N LEU A 66 -17.71 -18.01 -6.61
CA LEU A 66 -18.57 -18.06 -5.43
C LEU A 66 -18.05 -19.03 -4.38
N PHE A 67 -17.64 -20.23 -4.80
CA PHE A 67 -17.12 -21.24 -3.88
C PHE A 67 -15.77 -20.85 -3.29
N TYR A 68 -14.90 -20.20 -4.09
CA TYR A 68 -13.61 -19.71 -3.62
C TYR A 68 -13.75 -18.66 -2.50
N ALA A 69 -14.75 -17.75 -2.60
CA ALA A 69 -15.04 -16.81 -1.53
C ALA A 69 -15.32 -17.52 -0.20
N GLN A 70 -16.13 -18.59 -0.20
CA GLN A 70 -16.41 -19.38 0.99
C GLN A 70 -15.21 -20.18 1.50
N CYS A 71 -14.37 -20.67 0.59
CA CYS A 71 -13.13 -21.35 0.97
C CYS A 71 -12.14 -20.40 1.68
N ARG A 72 -12.07 -19.14 1.24
CA ARG A 72 -11.24 -18.10 1.88
C ARG A 72 -11.73 -17.77 3.29
N GLU A 73 -13.04 -17.64 3.47
CA GLU A 73 -13.64 -17.43 4.81
C GLU A 73 -13.28 -18.57 5.77
N LEU A 74 -13.37 -19.82 5.31
CA LEU A 74 -12.97 -20.99 6.11
C LEU A 74 -11.49 -20.89 6.53
N LEU A 75 -10.59 -20.61 5.58
CA LEU A 75 -9.16 -20.44 5.89
C LEU A 75 -8.92 -19.32 6.89
N THR A 76 -9.63 -18.21 6.75
CA THR A 76 -9.54 -17.08 7.68
C THR A 76 -9.97 -17.50 9.09
N ILE A 77 -11.07 -18.26 9.24
CA ILE A 77 -11.51 -18.76 10.54
C ILE A 77 -10.45 -19.67 11.18
N VAL A 78 -9.89 -20.59 10.40
CA VAL A 78 -8.83 -21.51 10.90
C VAL A 78 -7.60 -20.74 11.33
N THR A 79 -7.13 -19.81 10.50
CA THR A 79 -5.95 -18.97 10.81
C THR A 79 -6.21 -18.10 12.03
N ASN A 80 -7.42 -17.57 12.19
CA ASN A 80 -7.80 -16.76 13.36
C ASN A 80 -7.75 -17.59 14.64
N ALA A 81 -8.34 -18.80 14.61
CA ALA A 81 -8.33 -19.68 15.77
C ALA A 81 -6.89 -20.08 16.18
N GLN A 82 -5.99 -20.29 15.21
CA GLN A 82 -4.57 -20.52 15.49
C GLN A 82 -3.90 -19.29 16.10
N SER A 83 -4.13 -18.10 15.52
CA SER A 83 -3.59 -16.83 16.05
C SER A 83 -4.08 -16.54 17.47
N GLU A 84 -5.36 -16.81 17.78
CA GLU A 84 -5.91 -16.66 19.14
C GLU A 84 -5.22 -17.56 20.15
N MET A 85 -4.82 -18.77 19.75
CA MET A 85 -4.05 -19.67 20.61
C MET A 85 -2.59 -19.21 20.78
N GLU A 86 -1.99 -18.66 19.71
CA GLU A 86 -0.65 -18.06 19.75
C GLU A 86 -0.64 -16.78 20.60
N ASP A 87 -1.70 -15.97 20.54
CA ASP A 87 -1.86 -14.73 21.33
C ASP A 87 -1.98 -14.97 22.85
N GLN A 88 -2.24 -16.21 23.30
CA GLN A 88 -2.18 -16.58 24.72
C GLN A 88 -0.73 -16.66 25.25
N ARG A 89 0.26 -16.72 24.35
CA ARG A 89 1.68 -16.58 24.72
C ARG A 89 2.00 -15.09 24.81
N ASP A 90 2.83 -14.70 25.79
CA ASP A 90 3.23 -13.28 25.96
C ASP A 90 4.23 -12.79 24.90
N GLU A 91 4.56 -13.60 23.92
CA GLU A 91 5.57 -13.34 22.89
C GLU A 91 4.94 -12.97 21.54
N VAL A 92 5.55 -12.02 20.85
CA VAL A 92 5.18 -11.64 19.48
C VAL A 92 5.92 -12.55 18.50
N THR A 93 5.24 -13.58 18.01
CA THR A 93 5.82 -14.65 17.18
C THR A 93 4.99 -14.94 15.93
N GLY A 94 5.52 -15.80 15.06
CA GLY A 94 4.82 -16.31 13.87
C GLY A 94 5.04 -15.47 12.64
N LEU A 95 4.22 -15.67 11.59
CA LEU A 95 4.33 -14.96 10.32
C LEU A 95 3.30 -13.81 10.28
N ILE A 96 3.76 -12.63 9.85
CA ILE A 96 2.90 -11.50 9.47
C ILE A 96 3.12 -11.14 8.00
N ARG A 97 2.04 -11.03 7.22
CA ARG A 97 2.05 -10.60 5.83
C ARG A 97 1.62 -9.15 5.73
N LEU A 98 2.57 -8.30 5.31
CA LEU A 98 2.38 -6.86 5.19
C LEU A 98 2.18 -6.48 3.73
N GLY A 99 1.06 -5.82 3.43
CA GLY A 99 0.90 -5.04 2.21
C GLY A 99 1.32 -3.60 2.46
N LEU A 100 2.11 -3.01 1.59
CA LEU A 100 2.55 -1.62 1.72
C LEU A 100 2.35 -0.87 0.42
N SER A 101 1.90 0.40 0.48
CA SER A 101 2.01 1.31 -0.65
C SER A 101 3.48 1.43 -1.06
N GLN A 102 3.78 1.23 -2.35
CA GLN A 102 5.15 0.98 -2.86
C GLN A 102 6.16 2.03 -2.38
N SER A 103 5.97 3.30 -2.72
CA SER A 103 6.89 4.38 -2.34
C SER A 103 7.04 4.52 -0.82
N PHE A 104 5.91 4.50 -0.10
CA PHE A 104 5.93 4.62 1.35
C PHE A 104 6.62 3.43 2.01
N GLY A 105 6.31 2.23 1.57
CA GLY A 105 6.94 1.00 2.04
C GLY A 105 8.44 1.02 1.84
N THR A 106 8.89 1.33 0.62
CA THR A 106 10.31 1.35 0.25
C THR A 106 11.10 2.41 1.04
N LEU A 107 10.52 3.60 1.24
CA LEU A 107 11.24 4.71 1.85
C LEU A 107 11.24 4.68 3.39
N HIS A 108 10.20 4.14 4.03
CA HIS A 108 9.98 4.31 5.46
C HIS A 108 9.84 3.00 6.24
N VAL A 109 9.15 1.99 5.69
CA VAL A 109 8.90 0.74 6.43
C VAL A 109 10.03 -0.25 6.24
N LEU A 110 10.45 -0.54 5.00
CA LEU A 110 11.52 -1.51 4.73
C LEU A 110 12.83 -1.18 5.45
N PRO A 111 13.31 0.10 5.49
CA PRO A 111 14.52 0.43 6.24
C PRO A 111 14.40 0.20 7.75
N ALA A 112 13.19 0.22 8.30
CA ALA A 112 12.95 0.03 9.72
C ALA A 112 12.78 -1.45 10.12
N LEU A 113 12.62 -2.37 9.18
CA LEU A 113 12.37 -3.79 9.48
C LEU A 113 13.51 -4.45 10.24
N GLU A 114 14.75 -3.97 10.09
CA GLU A 114 15.88 -4.51 10.88
C GLU A 114 15.69 -4.25 12.38
N GLN A 115 15.17 -3.07 12.75
CA GLN A 115 14.86 -2.74 14.15
C GLN A 115 13.68 -3.59 14.65
N LEU A 116 12.66 -3.80 13.81
CA LEU A 116 11.54 -4.67 14.14
C LEU A 116 12.02 -6.10 14.42
N ARG A 117 12.94 -6.64 13.58
CA ARG A 117 13.52 -7.97 13.77
C ARG A 117 14.33 -8.09 15.06
N GLN A 118 15.05 -7.04 15.45
CA GLN A 118 15.79 -7.00 16.71
C GLN A 118 14.83 -6.98 17.92
N GLN A 119 13.72 -6.26 17.81
CA GLN A 119 12.72 -6.15 18.88
C GLN A 119 11.88 -7.42 19.01
N TYR A 120 11.60 -8.12 17.89
CA TYR A 120 10.77 -9.34 17.85
C TYR A 120 11.47 -10.43 17.03
N PRO A 121 12.46 -11.13 17.60
CA PRO A 121 13.30 -12.10 16.87
C PRO A 121 12.54 -13.30 16.29
N GLU A 122 11.43 -13.69 16.94
CA GLU A 122 10.58 -14.81 16.54
C GLU A 122 9.47 -14.42 15.53
N LEU A 123 9.41 -13.13 15.13
CA LEU A 123 8.46 -12.64 14.16
C LEU A 123 9.05 -12.76 12.75
N ASN A 124 8.39 -13.54 11.89
CA ASN A 124 8.69 -13.61 10.47
C ASN A 124 7.84 -12.58 9.72
N VAL A 125 8.45 -11.79 8.84
CA VAL A 125 7.79 -10.75 8.09
C VAL A 125 7.88 -11.04 6.60
N GLU A 126 6.73 -11.14 5.93
CA GLU A 126 6.60 -11.22 4.47
C GLU A 126 6.01 -9.89 3.98
N VAL A 127 6.65 -9.24 3.00
CA VAL A 127 6.25 -7.91 2.53
C VAL A 127 5.89 -7.95 1.05
N HIS A 128 4.74 -7.35 0.74
CA HIS A 128 4.27 -7.13 -0.62
C HIS A 128 4.09 -5.63 -0.86
N LEU A 129 4.63 -5.12 -1.97
CA LEU A 129 4.51 -3.72 -2.35
C LEU A 129 3.46 -3.57 -3.44
N PHE A 130 2.56 -2.60 -3.27
CA PHE A 130 1.45 -2.35 -4.18
C PHE A 130 1.38 -0.87 -4.58
N ASP A 131 1.05 -0.61 -5.82
CA ASP A 131 0.77 0.71 -6.39
C ASP A 131 -0.73 0.93 -6.67
N HIS A 132 -1.55 -0.09 -6.39
CA HIS A 132 -2.99 -0.16 -6.65
C HIS A 132 -3.76 -0.63 -5.41
N LYS A 133 -5.09 -0.53 -5.48
CA LYS A 133 -6.00 -1.03 -4.46
C LYS A 133 -5.90 -2.56 -4.35
N VAL A 134 -5.81 -3.04 -3.12
CA VAL A 134 -5.57 -4.45 -2.81
C VAL A 134 -6.81 -5.09 -2.21
N ASP A 135 -7.14 -6.28 -2.66
CA ASP A 135 -8.02 -7.20 -1.94
C ASP A 135 -7.17 -7.98 -0.92
N MET A 136 -7.15 -7.50 0.31
CA MET A 136 -6.33 -8.08 1.38
C MET A 136 -6.58 -9.57 1.59
N LEU A 137 -7.84 -10.01 1.41
CA LEU A 137 -8.20 -11.42 1.57
C LEU A 137 -7.66 -12.28 0.43
N LYS A 138 -7.69 -11.76 -0.80
CA LYS A 138 -7.13 -12.43 -1.98
C LYS A 138 -5.61 -12.55 -1.88
N GLU A 139 -4.95 -11.49 -1.43
CA GLU A 139 -3.49 -11.46 -1.28
C GLU A 139 -3.01 -12.10 0.05
N GLY A 140 -3.94 -12.49 0.93
CA GLY A 140 -3.61 -13.14 2.21
C GLY A 140 -2.90 -12.23 3.20
N LEU A 141 -3.18 -10.91 3.17
CA LEU A 141 -2.52 -9.94 4.02
C LEU A 141 -3.13 -9.89 5.42
N ASP A 142 -2.26 -9.82 6.43
CA ASP A 142 -2.65 -9.57 7.82
C ASP A 142 -2.80 -8.07 8.10
N LEU A 143 -1.97 -7.25 7.47
CA LEU A 143 -1.93 -5.79 7.65
C LEU A 143 -1.59 -5.12 6.31
N TRP A 144 -2.33 -4.06 5.96
CA TRP A 144 -2.06 -3.23 4.78
C TRP A 144 -1.85 -1.77 5.19
N ILE A 145 -0.68 -1.23 4.87
CA ILE A 145 -0.37 0.20 5.05
C ILE A 145 -0.61 0.92 3.74
N THR A 146 -1.59 1.81 3.73
CA THR A 146 -2.04 2.48 2.51
C THR A 146 -2.48 3.92 2.76
N SER A 147 -2.41 4.75 1.72
CA SER A 147 -3.04 6.07 1.67
C SER A 147 -4.35 6.06 0.85
N ASN A 148 -4.90 4.89 0.57
CA ASN A 148 -6.18 4.77 -0.12
C ASN A 148 -7.33 5.02 0.87
N GLU A 149 -8.23 5.95 0.53
CA GLU A 149 -9.37 6.30 1.37
C GLU A 149 -10.57 5.35 1.18
N GLN A 150 -10.62 4.64 0.04
CA GLN A 150 -11.67 3.67 -0.23
C GLN A 150 -11.30 2.31 0.36
N LEU A 151 -11.70 2.10 1.61
CA LEU A 151 -11.43 0.88 2.33
C LEU A 151 -12.57 -0.13 2.15
N PRO A 152 -12.26 -1.43 2.07
CA PRO A 152 -13.28 -2.46 1.93
C PRO A 152 -14.10 -2.62 3.23
N GLU A 153 -15.36 -3.04 3.10
CA GLU A 153 -16.19 -3.39 4.25
C GLU A 153 -15.59 -4.57 5.03
N GLY A 154 -15.80 -4.58 6.35
CA GLY A 154 -15.29 -5.63 7.23
C GLY A 154 -13.83 -5.45 7.67
N TYR A 155 -13.21 -4.30 7.36
CA TYR A 155 -11.87 -3.95 7.80
C TYR A 155 -11.88 -2.74 8.74
N VAL A 156 -10.92 -2.68 9.63
CA VAL A 156 -10.61 -1.51 10.46
C VAL A 156 -9.49 -0.73 9.80
N ALA A 157 -9.63 0.59 9.78
CA ALA A 157 -8.59 1.50 9.32
C ALA A 157 -8.16 2.40 10.47
N GLN A 158 -6.95 2.25 10.91
CA GLN A 158 -6.32 3.10 11.91
C GLN A 158 -5.38 4.08 11.23
N ARG A 159 -5.61 5.39 11.41
CA ARG A 159 -4.69 6.42 10.92
C ARG A 159 -3.35 6.32 11.68
N ILE A 160 -2.25 6.26 10.94
CA ILE A 160 -0.91 6.06 11.51
C ILE A 160 0.05 7.20 11.19
N ALA A 161 -0.19 7.94 10.11
CA ALA A 161 0.65 9.05 9.71
C ALA A 161 -0.15 10.06 8.87
N ASP A 162 0.35 11.27 8.84
CA ASP A 162 -0.09 12.34 7.97
C ASP A 162 1.05 12.78 7.06
N CYS A 163 0.70 13.16 5.85
CA CYS A 163 1.64 13.70 4.91
C CYS A 163 1.09 14.98 4.31
N ARG A 164 1.92 16.01 4.28
CA ARG A 164 1.66 17.30 3.63
C ARG A 164 2.18 17.28 2.20
N PHE A 165 1.88 18.34 1.48
CA PHE A 165 2.40 18.56 0.14
C PHE A 165 3.17 19.89 0.07
N VAL A 166 4.12 19.95 -0.85
CA VAL A 166 4.87 21.15 -1.17
C VAL A 166 5.05 21.26 -2.69
N VAL A 167 5.07 22.49 -3.19
CA VAL A 167 5.46 22.76 -4.59
C VAL A 167 6.94 23.06 -4.62
N ALA A 168 7.65 22.42 -5.53
CA ALA A 168 9.09 22.59 -5.64
C ALA A 168 9.60 22.45 -7.07
N ALA A 169 10.74 23.08 -7.33
CA ALA A 169 11.52 22.91 -8.57
C ALA A 169 12.99 23.06 -8.27
N SER A 170 13.85 22.61 -9.18
CA SER A 170 15.28 22.84 -9.08
C SER A 170 15.65 24.29 -9.43
N PRO A 171 16.77 24.81 -8.87
CA PRO A 171 17.31 26.13 -9.23
C PRO A 171 17.51 26.29 -10.76
N ASP A 172 18.02 25.24 -11.41
CA ASP A 172 18.26 25.22 -12.85
C ASP A 172 17.00 25.40 -13.70
N TYR A 173 15.89 24.83 -13.26
CA TYR A 173 14.60 25.05 -13.93
C TYR A 173 14.15 26.51 -13.75
N LEU A 174 14.23 27.04 -12.54
CA LEU A 174 13.78 28.38 -12.21
C LEU A 174 14.62 29.46 -12.90
N LEU A 175 15.92 29.24 -13.09
CA LEU A 175 16.81 30.13 -13.83
C LEU A 175 16.38 30.26 -15.29
N ARG A 176 15.87 29.19 -15.91
CA ARG A 176 15.47 29.16 -17.32
C ARG A 176 14.06 29.65 -17.56
N TYR A 177 13.14 29.37 -16.66
CA TYR A 177 11.70 29.54 -16.90
C TYR A 177 11.03 30.52 -15.91
N GLY A 178 11.78 31.05 -14.96
CA GLY A 178 11.24 31.92 -13.90
C GLY A 178 10.59 31.16 -12.76
N SER A 179 10.18 31.89 -11.73
CA SER A 179 9.53 31.37 -10.54
C SER A 179 8.07 31.85 -10.47
N PRO A 180 7.08 30.95 -10.36
CA PRO A 180 5.69 31.36 -10.18
C PRO A 180 5.53 32.09 -8.84
N THR A 181 4.78 33.21 -8.84
CA THR A 181 4.48 34.01 -7.65
C THR A 181 3.09 33.73 -7.07
N GLU A 182 2.24 33.09 -7.86
CA GLU A 182 0.88 32.71 -7.47
C GLU A 182 0.50 31.37 -8.15
N PRO A 183 -0.50 30.64 -7.61
CA PRO A 183 -0.89 29.34 -8.16
C PRO A 183 -1.29 29.36 -9.63
N MET A 184 -1.94 30.42 -10.11
CA MET A 184 -2.37 30.55 -11.52
C MET A 184 -1.18 30.52 -12.48
N ALA A 185 -0.02 31.06 -12.09
CA ALA A 185 1.17 31.06 -12.92
C ALA A 185 1.70 29.64 -13.25
N LEU A 186 1.32 28.62 -12.44
CA LEU A 186 1.67 27.22 -12.73
C LEU A 186 1.14 26.72 -14.07
N MET A 187 0.09 27.36 -14.63
CA MET A 187 -0.45 27.00 -15.96
C MET A 187 0.52 27.32 -17.11
N GLU A 188 1.49 28.21 -16.86
CA GLU A 188 2.52 28.61 -17.84
C GLU A 188 3.81 27.80 -17.70
N HIS A 189 3.87 26.93 -16.68
CA HIS A 189 5.03 26.10 -16.40
C HIS A 189 4.84 24.64 -16.81
N ASN A 190 5.95 23.93 -17.03
CA ASN A 190 5.95 22.48 -17.17
C ASN A 190 5.75 21.83 -15.80
N CYS A 191 4.58 21.31 -15.53
CA CYS A 191 4.26 20.64 -14.28
C CYS A 191 4.43 19.12 -14.43
N LEU A 192 5.15 18.51 -13.49
CA LEU A 192 5.42 17.08 -13.47
C LEU A 192 4.27 16.36 -12.77
N ILE A 193 3.68 15.36 -13.43
CA ILE A 193 2.41 14.79 -13.02
C ILE A 193 2.61 13.36 -12.53
N TYR A 194 2.16 13.10 -11.31
CA TYR A 194 1.91 11.73 -10.88
C TYR A 194 0.55 11.29 -11.43
N ARG A 195 0.54 10.16 -12.14
CA ARG A 195 -0.69 9.56 -12.65
C ARG A 195 -0.59 8.05 -12.66
N SER A 196 -1.49 7.39 -11.96
CA SER A 196 -1.68 5.93 -11.99
C SER A 196 -3.08 5.58 -12.47
N TRP A 197 -3.42 4.30 -12.51
CA TRP A 197 -4.77 3.84 -12.85
C TRP A 197 -5.84 4.37 -11.89
N GLU A 198 -5.51 4.63 -10.63
CA GLU A 198 -6.44 5.03 -9.58
C GLU A 198 -6.36 6.51 -9.23
N ARG A 199 -5.27 7.20 -9.58
CA ARG A 199 -4.98 8.57 -9.16
C ARG A 199 -4.48 9.42 -10.30
N ASP A 200 -5.03 10.63 -10.40
CA ASP A 200 -4.60 11.66 -11.34
C ASP A 200 -4.37 12.98 -10.58
N TYR A 201 -3.11 13.29 -10.34
CA TYR A 201 -2.72 14.54 -9.69
C TYR A 201 -2.48 15.68 -10.69
N THR A 202 -3.43 15.92 -11.60
CA THR A 202 -3.43 17.10 -12.49
C THR A 202 -4.13 18.31 -11.86
N ARG A 203 -4.77 18.15 -10.70
CA ARG A 203 -5.42 19.22 -9.96
C ARG A 203 -4.68 19.50 -8.67
N TRP A 204 -4.03 20.66 -8.58
CA TRP A 204 -3.30 21.09 -7.41
C TRP A 204 -4.12 22.11 -6.64
N SER A 205 -4.34 21.86 -5.37
CA SER A 205 -5.17 22.70 -4.52
C SER A 205 -4.34 23.50 -3.53
N PHE A 206 -4.67 24.76 -3.40
CA PHE A 206 -3.98 25.73 -2.57
C PHE A 206 -4.97 26.50 -1.71
N SER A 207 -4.54 26.93 -0.53
CA SER A 207 -5.27 27.88 0.29
C SER A 207 -4.36 28.97 0.83
N ARG A 208 -4.91 30.18 0.97
CA ARG A 208 -4.26 31.31 1.59
C ARG A 208 -5.35 32.25 2.15
N ASP A 209 -5.24 32.61 3.42
CA ASP A 209 -6.15 33.53 4.11
C ASP A 209 -7.64 33.14 3.94
N GLY A 210 -7.96 31.84 4.01
CA GLY A 210 -9.30 31.30 3.83
C GLY A 210 -9.80 31.21 2.38
N HIS A 211 -9.00 31.64 1.41
CA HIS A 211 -9.31 31.49 -0.02
C HIS A 211 -8.71 30.21 -0.60
N ASN A 212 -9.56 29.38 -1.16
CA ASN A 212 -9.18 28.13 -1.81
C ASN A 212 -9.10 28.30 -3.33
N GLN A 213 -8.02 27.78 -3.92
CA GLN A 213 -7.83 27.72 -5.35
C GLN A 213 -7.45 26.30 -5.78
N THR A 214 -8.03 25.81 -6.87
CA THR A 214 -7.61 24.56 -7.48
C THR A 214 -7.22 24.81 -8.93
N ILE A 215 -5.97 24.53 -9.26
CA ILE A 215 -5.39 24.76 -10.59
C ILE A 215 -5.27 23.43 -11.31
N LYS A 216 -5.78 23.37 -12.54
CA LYS A 216 -5.51 22.26 -13.44
C LYS A 216 -4.19 22.52 -14.14
N VAL A 217 -3.17 21.78 -13.77
CA VAL A 217 -1.83 21.88 -14.34
C VAL A 217 -1.65 20.91 -15.53
N ALA A 218 -0.66 21.21 -16.37
CA ALA A 218 -0.26 20.37 -17.48
C ALA A 218 1.27 20.31 -17.59
N GLY A 219 1.77 19.29 -18.27
CA GLY A 219 3.18 19.15 -18.54
C GLY A 219 3.46 17.98 -19.49
N ASN A 220 4.71 17.83 -19.86
CA ASN A 220 5.19 16.84 -20.82
C ASN A 220 5.73 15.56 -20.16
N TYR A 221 5.62 15.44 -18.83
CA TYR A 221 6.05 14.27 -18.07
C TYR A 221 4.95 13.78 -17.14
N SER A 222 4.60 12.51 -17.25
CA SER A 222 3.64 11.85 -16.39
C SER A 222 4.12 10.44 -16.08
N VAL A 223 4.09 10.06 -14.80
CA VAL A 223 4.60 8.77 -14.31
C VAL A 223 3.77 8.29 -13.12
N ASP A 224 3.71 7.00 -12.91
CA ASP A 224 2.99 6.31 -11.83
C ASP A 224 3.88 5.95 -10.63
N LEU A 225 5.13 6.40 -10.61
CA LEU A 225 6.06 6.28 -9.49
C LEU A 225 6.33 7.66 -8.88
N ALA A 226 5.97 7.83 -7.62
CA ALA A 226 6.04 9.16 -6.97
C ALA A 226 7.48 9.67 -6.81
N GLU A 227 8.44 8.79 -6.54
CA GLU A 227 9.87 9.14 -6.48
C GLU A 227 10.40 9.64 -7.82
N ALA A 228 9.91 9.11 -8.95
CA ALA A 228 10.32 9.55 -10.26
C ALA A 228 9.85 10.99 -10.57
N VAL A 229 8.71 11.44 -10.00
CA VAL A 229 8.30 12.84 -10.07
C VAL A 229 9.28 13.75 -9.33
N ARG A 230 9.69 13.36 -8.11
CA ARG A 230 10.71 14.08 -7.34
C ARG A 230 12.04 14.14 -8.10
N ASP A 231 12.50 13.01 -8.61
CA ASP A 231 13.79 12.92 -9.30
C ASP A 231 13.81 13.75 -10.58
N ALA A 232 12.71 13.78 -11.33
CA ALA A 232 12.54 14.65 -12.50
C ALA A 232 12.56 16.15 -12.11
N ALA A 233 11.99 16.53 -10.96
CA ALA A 233 12.04 17.89 -10.45
C ALA A 233 13.48 18.29 -10.08
N VAL A 234 14.22 17.41 -9.42
CA VAL A 234 15.65 17.59 -9.10
C VAL A 234 16.49 17.74 -10.39
N ALA A 235 16.17 16.94 -11.41
CA ALA A 235 16.84 17.01 -12.73
C ALA A 235 16.46 18.24 -13.57
N GLY A 236 15.60 19.12 -13.07
CA GLY A 236 15.26 20.38 -13.74
C GLY A 236 14.25 20.24 -14.88
N TRP A 237 13.40 19.21 -14.86
CA TRP A 237 12.42 19.00 -15.92
C TRP A 237 11.15 19.85 -15.74
N GLY A 238 10.86 20.29 -14.51
CA GLY A 238 9.65 21.04 -14.25
C GLY A 238 9.39 21.32 -12.77
N ILE A 239 8.18 21.78 -12.51
CA ILE A 239 7.65 22.01 -11.17
C ILE A 239 6.89 20.76 -10.71
N ALA A 240 7.11 20.32 -9.48
CA ALA A 240 6.45 19.18 -8.89
C ALA A 240 5.62 19.57 -7.65
N TYR A 241 4.50 18.87 -7.45
CA TYR A 241 3.67 18.90 -6.24
C TYR A 241 3.93 17.61 -5.47
N LEU A 242 4.81 17.71 -4.47
CA LEU A 242 5.41 16.57 -3.82
C LEU A 242 4.85 16.33 -2.43
N ALA A 243 4.48 15.11 -2.15
CA ALA A 243 4.19 14.66 -0.80
C ALA A 243 5.48 14.68 0.04
N THR A 244 5.42 15.20 1.25
CA THR A 244 6.62 15.46 2.09
C THR A 244 7.38 14.18 2.45
N TYR A 245 6.70 13.04 2.54
CA TYR A 245 7.36 11.75 2.79
C TYR A 245 8.33 11.32 1.67
N LEU A 246 8.19 11.85 0.45
CA LEU A 246 9.11 11.56 -0.67
C LEU A 246 10.46 12.27 -0.55
N LEU A 247 10.51 13.33 0.27
CA LEU A 247 11.65 14.23 0.34
C LEU A 247 12.67 13.75 1.38
N ARG A 248 13.94 13.86 1.02
CA ARG A 248 15.08 13.50 1.88
C ARG A 248 15.86 14.75 2.22
N ASP A 249 16.90 15.04 1.45
CA ASP A 249 17.83 16.14 1.68
C ASP A 249 17.78 17.21 0.59
N GLU A 250 16.87 17.09 -0.36
CA GLU A 250 16.82 17.91 -1.58
C GLU A 250 16.71 19.41 -1.25
N PHE A 251 15.94 19.78 -0.23
CA PHE A 251 15.86 21.16 0.25
C PHE A 251 17.11 21.58 1.04
N ARG A 252 17.65 20.70 1.88
CA ARG A 252 18.88 20.98 2.64
C ARG A 252 20.08 21.19 1.73
N THR A 253 20.17 20.43 0.65
CA THR A 253 21.28 20.51 -0.32
C THR A 253 21.06 21.58 -1.39
N GLY A 254 19.88 22.22 -1.42
CA GLY A 254 19.52 23.21 -2.43
C GLY A 254 19.21 22.62 -3.81
N GLN A 255 19.02 21.31 -3.94
CA GLN A 255 18.60 20.66 -5.17
C GLN A 255 17.16 21.01 -5.54
N LEU A 256 16.32 21.26 -4.55
CA LEU A 256 14.97 21.77 -4.71
C LEU A 256 14.78 23.06 -3.89
N ILE A 257 13.97 23.96 -4.44
CA ILE A 257 13.53 25.19 -3.78
C ILE A 257 12.00 25.12 -3.66
N GLN A 258 11.49 25.46 -2.48
CA GLN A 258 10.04 25.60 -2.28
C GLN A 258 9.51 26.77 -3.09
N LEU A 259 8.43 26.54 -3.79
CA LEU A 259 7.66 27.54 -4.51
C LEU A 259 6.36 27.85 -3.75
N LEU A 260 5.86 29.05 -3.96
CA LEU A 260 4.60 29.51 -3.37
C LEU A 260 4.52 29.35 -1.84
N PRO A 261 5.56 29.78 -1.07
CA PRO A 261 5.64 29.51 0.36
C PRO A 261 4.53 30.19 1.19
N GLU A 262 3.83 31.17 0.61
CA GLU A 262 2.69 31.86 1.24
C GLU A 262 1.36 31.13 1.00
N TRP A 263 1.38 30.05 0.18
CA TRP A 263 0.22 29.23 -0.13
C TRP A 263 0.35 27.85 0.53
N CYS A 264 -0.67 27.46 1.28
CA CYS A 264 -0.75 26.09 1.77
C CYS A 264 -1.12 25.15 0.61
N ALA A 265 -0.32 24.16 0.38
CA ALA A 265 -0.70 23.03 -0.47
C ALA A 265 -1.78 22.22 0.25
N ASN A 266 -3.03 22.41 -0.15
CA ASN A 266 -4.21 21.99 0.61
C ASN A 266 -4.57 20.51 0.41
N GLN A 267 -3.68 19.71 -0.17
CA GLN A 267 -3.84 18.28 -0.26
C GLN A 267 -3.28 17.61 0.98
N GLN A 268 -4.06 16.72 1.57
CA GLN A 268 -3.63 15.87 2.66
C GLN A 268 -3.58 14.42 2.17
N MET A 269 -2.62 13.67 2.66
CA MET A 269 -2.50 12.25 2.39
C MET A 269 -2.29 11.51 3.71
N PRO A 270 -3.37 11.10 4.37
CA PRO A 270 -3.25 10.25 5.54
C PRO A 270 -2.83 8.84 5.14
N PHE A 271 -2.02 8.20 5.98
CA PHE A 271 -1.73 6.78 5.87
C PHE A 271 -2.49 6.00 6.94
N TYR A 272 -3.02 4.87 6.54
CA TYR A 272 -3.81 3.98 7.39
C TYR A 272 -3.14 2.62 7.51
N ALA A 273 -3.19 2.06 8.71
CA ALA A 273 -3.04 0.64 8.95
C ALA A 273 -4.42 -0.01 8.81
N VAL A 274 -4.57 -0.87 7.82
CA VAL A 274 -5.83 -1.56 7.50
C VAL A 274 -5.67 -3.04 7.84
N TYR A 275 -6.60 -3.58 8.61
CA TYR A 275 -6.58 -4.97 9.05
C TYR A 275 -8.01 -5.49 9.20
N PRO A 276 -8.24 -6.83 9.13
CA PRO A 276 -9.58 -7.39 9.28
C PRO A 276 -10.21 -7.02 10.61
N SER A 277 -11.50 -6.63 10.59
CA SER A 277 -12.27 -6.40 11.82
C SER A 277 -12.44 -7.73 12.55
N ARG A 278 -11.88 -7.85 13.74
CA ARG A 278 -11.92 -9.03 14.60
C ARG A 278 -12.33 -8.62 16.01
N GLN A 279 -12.88 -9.55 16.75
CA GLN A 279 -13.18 -9.34 18.17
C GLN A 279 -11.88 -9.03 18.98
N HIS A 280 -10.76 -9.66 18.59
CA HIS A 280 -9.43 -9.39 19.14
C HIS A 280 -8.42 -9.23 18.02
N MET A 281 -7.62 -8.16 18.09
CA MET A 281 -6.50 -7.93 17.17
C MET A 281 -5.33 -8.84 17.58
N PRO A 282 -4.72 -9.59 16.65
CA PRO A 282 -3.54 -10.40 16.98
C PRO A 282 -2.39 -9.54 17.54
N LYS A 283 -1.70 -10.03 18.57
CA LYS A 283 -0.57 -9.32 19.19
C LYS A 283 0.50 -8.91 18.17
N LYS A 284 0.82 -9.78 17.22
CA LYS A 284 1.78 -9.47 16.13
C LYS A 284 1.33 -8.29 15.28
N THR A 285 0.05 -8.18 14.93
CA THR A 285 -0.50 -7.08 14.16
C THR A 285 -0.43 -5.77 14.93
N SER A 286 -0.86 -5.79 16.21
CA SER A 286 -0.78 -4.62 17.11
C SER A 286 0.66 -4.16 17.30
N ALA A 287 1.59 -5.10 17.56
CA ALA A 287 3.00 -4.80 17.75
C ALA A 287 3.64 -4.13 16.54
N VAL A 288 3.34 -4.62 15.33
CA VAL A 288 3.84 -4.02 14.08
C VAL A 288 3.24 -2.65 13.83
N ILE A 289 1.95 -2.44 14.08
CA ILE A 289 1.31 -1.12 13.94
C ILE A 289 1.98 -0.11 14.89
N GLU A 290 2.13 -0.45 16.16
CA GLU A 290 2.76 0.44 17.15
C GLU A 290 4.23 0.69 16.84
N PHE A 291 4.97 -0.32 16.37
CA PHE A 291 6.34 -0.15 15.89
C PHE A 291 6.42 0.86 14.74
N ILE A 292 5.55 0.71 13.72
CA ILE A 292 5.52 1.63 12.57
C ILE A 292 5.18 3.05 13.05
N LYS A 293 4.14 3.23 13.87
CA LYS A 293 3.76 4.55 14.42
C LYS A 293 4.90 5.19 15.20
N HIS A 294 5.59 4.43 16.03
CA HIS A 294 6.74 4.91 16.79
C HIS A 294 7.88 5.35 15.86
N THR A 295 8.17 4.56 14.83
CA THR A 295 9.22 4.85 13.84
C THR A 295 8.92 6.11 13.03
N LEU A 296 7.65 6.32 12.67
CA LEU A 296 7.23 7.49 11.92
C LEU A 296 7.21 8.77 12.78
N GLY A 297 6.85 8.66 14.06
CA GLY A 297 6.72 9.78 14.98
C GLY A 297 5.45 10.60 14.80
N ASN A 298 5.21 11.55 15.72
CA ASN A 298 4.11 12.51 15.64
C ASN A 298 4.57 13.88 16.17
N PRO A 299 4.80 14.90 15.30
CA PRO A 299 4.67 14.87 13.84
C PRO A 299 5.64 13.88 13.19
N CYS A 300 5.32 13.44 11.98
CA CYS A 300 6.15 12.50 11.24
C CYS A 300 7.57 13.08 11.02
N TYR A 301 8.58 12.22 11.14
CA TYR A 301 9.98 12.65 11.13
C TYR A 301 10.41 13.38 9.85
N TRP A 302 9.80 13.06 8.70
CA TRP A 302 10.07 13.76 7.45
C TRP A 302 9.62 15.24 7.50
N ASP A 303 8.45 15.54 8.08
CA ASP A 303 7.99 16.92 8.25
C ASP A 303 8.90 17.68 9.21
N SER A 304 9.31 17.05 10.32
CA SER A 304 10.24 17.64 11.29
C SER A 304 11.60 17.98 10.63
N ARG A 305 12.10 17.08 9.77
CA ARG A 305 13.34 17.30 9.01
C ARG A 305 13.24 18.43 7.99
N LEU A 306 12.07 18.60 7.38
CA LEU A 306 11.82 19.63 6.37
C LEU A 306 11.58 21.03 6.98
N GLN A 307 11.11 21.11 8.23
CA GLN A 307 10.72 22.35 8.89
C GLN A 307 11.75 23.49 8.82
N PRO A 308 13.08 23.25 8.88
CA PRO A 308 14.06 24.32 8.72
C PRO A 308 14.16 24.93 7.31
N TYR A 309 13.67 24.22 6.30
CA TYR A 309 13.86 24.55 4.87
C TYR A 309 12.55 24.86 4.15
N VAL A 310 11.43 24.40 4.71
CA VAL A 310 10.11 24.48 4.09
C VAL A 310 9.15 25.19 5.04
N ARG A 311 8.49 26.21 4.53
CA ARG A 311 7.44 26.89 5.26
C ARG A 311 6.11 26.13 5.09
N PHE A 312 5.58 25.62 6.17
CA PHE A 312 4.25 25.06 6.23
C PHE A 312 3.28 26.12 6.75
N THR A 313 2.53 26.73 5.85
CA THR A 313 1.44 27.64 6.24
C THR A 313 0.27 26.83 6.82
N ALA A 314 -0.36 27.36 7.86
CA ALA A 314 -1.63 26.83 8.33
C ALA A 314 -2.70 27.11 7.27
N GLY A 315 -3.45 26.08 6.89
CA GLY A 315 -4.57 26.19 5.95
C GLY A 315 -5.80 26.80 6.60
#